data_516fa90fb60c8f4707da3f04df1ba758
#
_entry.id   516fa90fb60c8f4707da3f04df1ba758
#
_cell.length_a   1.000
_cell.length_b   1.000
_cell.length_c   1.000
_cell.angle_alpha   90.00
_cell.angle_beta   90.00
_cell.angle_gamma   90.00
#
_symmetry.space_group_name_H-M   'P 1'
#
loop_
_entity.id
_entity.type
_entity.pdbx_description
1 polymer ?
#
loop_
_entity_poly.entity_id
_entity_poly.type
_entity_poly.pdbx_seq_one_letter_code
_entity_poly.pdbx_strand_id
1 'polypeptide(L)'
;MTNTRLDPRAIQKVSGPSWVPLKQTFLDLSEYLLSVSDEATARLTTIYVKYQVASEASDPVFAVAWVKTSREIVVGLALPGERVPDTLKPPLAGLLYPGLTGYLVLRAGDQIPAEFGDWARTAHQTVQGRD
;
A
#
# COMPACT_ATOMS: atom_id res chain seq x y z
N MET A 1 10.90 9.81 16.60
CA MET A 1 11.13 8.38 16.74
C MET A 1 11.06 7.70 15.39
N THR A 2 12.02 6.88 15.09
CA THR A 2 12.06 6.22 13.78
C THR A 2 11.01 5.14 13.69
N ASN A 3 10.20 5.16 12.64
CA ASN A 3 9.26 4.07 12.40
C ASN A 3 9.98 2.93 11.71
N THR A 4 10.41 1.92 12.51
CA THR A 4 11.16 0.77 12.00
C THR A 4 10.30 -0.19 11.20
N ARG A 5 8.97 -0.01 11.20
CA ARG A 5 8.07 -0.89 10.45
C ARG A 5 8.06 -0.55 8.96
N LEU A 6 8.40 0.69 8.61
CA LEU A 6 8.55 1.07 7.20
C LEU A 6 10.00 0.86 6.79
N ASP A 7 10.21 0.02 5.79
CA ASP A 7 11.53 -0.32 5.29
C ASP A 7 12.30 0.95 4.90
N PRO A 8 13.49 1.21 5.49
CA PRO A 8 14.27 2.38 5.13
C PRO A 8 14.65 2.45 3.65
N ARG A 9 14.77 1.30 2.99
CA ARG A 9 15.06 1.25 1.56
C ARG A 9 13.93 1.82 0.73
N ALA A 10 12.68 1.67 1.20
CA ALA A 10 11.52 2.24 0.53
C ALA A 10 11.55 3.77 0.62
N ILE A 11 11.90 4.30 1.80
CA ILE A 11 12.04 5.75 1.98
C ILE A 11 13.14 6.29 1.06
N GLN A 12 14.26 5.59 1.00
CA GLN A 12 15.38 5.98 0.15
C GLN A 12 14.99 6.00 -1.32
N LYS A 13 14.20 5.02 -1.77
CA LYS A 13 13.77 4.94 -3.16
C LYS A 13 12.94 6.16 -3.58
N VAL A 14 12.14 6.70 -2.69
CA VAL A 14 11.26 7.85 -3.00
C VAL A 14 11.87 9.18 -2.54
N SER A 15 13.15 9.19 -2.20
CA SER A 15 13.82 10.40 -1.68
C SER A 15 14.67 11.13 -2.71
N GLY A 16 14.74 10.62 -3.96
CA GLY A 16 15.47 11.29 -5.03
C GLY A 16 14.77 12.57 -5.50
N PRO A 17 15.49 13.43 -6.25
CA PRO A 17 14.93 14.71 -6.70
C PRO A 17 13.64 14.57 -7.51
N SER A 18 13.53 13.53 -8.33
CA SER A 18 12.33 13.32 -9.14
C SER A 18 11.13 12.86 -8.33
N TRP A 19 11.33 12.43 -7.08
CA TRP A 19 10.27 11.95 -6.21
C TRP A 19 9.71 13.02 -5.28
N VAL A 20 10.29 14.24 -5.31
CA VAL A 20 9.86 15.32 -4.40
C VAL A 20 8.35 15.49 -4.34
N PRO A 21 7.60 15.52 -5.47
CA PRO A 21 6.15 15.70 -5.42
C PRO A 21 5.38 14.55 -4.77
N LEU A 22 5.94 13.33 -4.77
CA LEU A 22 5.23 12.14 -4.29
C LEU A 22 5.77 11.60 -2.98
N LYS A 23 6.92 12.08 -2.50
CA LYS A 23 7.52 11.54 -1.29
C LYS A 23 6.58 11.62 -0.09
N GLN A 24 5.99 12.79 0.15
CA GLN A 24 5.08 12.96 1.28
C GLN A 24 3.82 12.12 1.09
N THR A 25 3.32 12.01 -0.13
CA THR A 25 2.18 11.15 -0.44
C THR A 25 2.48 9.70 -0.07
N PHE A 26 3.67 9.22 -0.41
CA PHE A 26 4.08 7.87 -0.05
C PHE A 26 4.15 7.67 1.46
N LEU A 27 4.71 8.64 2.18
CA LEU A 27 4.82 8.55 3.64
C LEU A 27 3.46 8.56 4.30
N ASP A 28 2.54 9.42 3.83
CA ASP A 28 1.18 9.48 4.36
C ASP A 28 0.42 8.20 4.07
N LEU A 29 0.54 7.67 2.85
CA LEU A 29 -0.06 6.41 2.45
C LEU A 29 0.41 5.27 3.35
N SER A 30 1.72 5.20 3.58
CA SER A 30 2.31 4.17 4.42
C SER A 30 1.83 4.27 5.86
N GLU A 31 1.64 5.48 6.37
CA GLU A 31 1.13 5.68 7.72
C GLU A 31 -0.29 5.12 7.87
N TYR A 32 -1.17 5.37 6.90
CA TYR A 32 -2.50 4.77 6.90
C TYR A 32 -2.44 3.25 6.92
N LEU A 33 -1.61 2.68 6.05
CA LEU A 33 -1.53 1.22 5.92
C LEU A 33 -0.89 0.58 7.15
N LEU A 34 0.10 1.23 7.76
CA LEU A 34 0.76 0.67 8.94
C LEU A 34 -0.07 0.87 10.21
N SER A 35 -1.05 1.77 10.20
CA SER A 35 -1.87 2.04 11.37
C SER A 35 -2.95 0.98 11.61
N VAL A 36 -3.16 0.05 10.66
CA VAL A 36 -4.18 -0.99 10.81
C VAL A 36 -3.83 -2.00 11.91
N SER A 37 -2.54 -2.15 12.22
CA SER A 37 -2.08 -3.07 13.26
C SER A 37 -0.68 -2.67 13.70
N ASP A 38 -0.38 -2.87 14.99
CA ASP A 38 0.97 -2.66 15.51
C ASP A 38 1.98 -3.62 14.88
N GLU A 39 1.51 -4.72 14.32
CA GLU A 39 2.35 -5.74 13.70
C GLU A 39 2.50 -5.55 12.20
N ALA A 40 1.84 -4.53 11.62
CA ALA A 40 1.96 -4.27 10.19
C ALA A 40 3.36 -3.74 9.86
N THR A 41 3.92 -4.25 8.77
CA THR A 41 5.24 -3.83 8.27
C THR A 41 5.16 -3.57 6.78
N ALA A 42 6.06 -2.71 6.29
CA ALA A 42 6.19 -2.41 4.88
C ALA A 42 7.60 -2.75 4.44
N ARG A 43 7.73 -3.57 3.41
CA ARG A 43 9.04 -4.05 2.92
C ARG A 43 9.16 -3.81 1.42
N LEU A 44 10.22 -3.14 1.02
CA LEU A 44 10.52 -2.91 -0.40
C LEU A 44 11.02 -4.21 -1.03
N THR A 45 10.42 -4.55 -2.16
CA THR A 45 10.99 -5.49 -3.11
C THR A 45 11.24 -4.67 -4.38
N THR A 46 12.01 -5.11 -5.28
CA THR A 46 12.53 -4.39 -6.47
C THR A 46 11.81 -3.09 -6.84
N ILE A 47 10.50 -3.13 -7.13
CA ILE A 47 9.75 -1.97 -7.62
C ILE A 47 8.46 -1.71 -6.82
N TYR A 48 8.19 -2.50 -5.79
CA TYR A 48 6.99 -2.29 -4.99
C TYR A 48 7.24 -2.55 -3.51
N VAL A 49 6.37 -2.00 -2.69
CA VAL A 49 6.42 -2.15 -1.24
C VAL A 49 5.25 -3.02 -0.83
N LYS A 50 5.54 -4.13 -0.13
CA LYS A 50 4.50 -5.02 0.41
C LYS A 50 4.13 -4.58 1.81
N TYR A 51 2.84 -4.42 2.06
CA TYR A 51 2.31 -4.15 3.39
C TYR A 51 1.69 -5.43 3.91
N GLN A 52 2.27 -5.96 4.97
CA GLN A 52 1.90 -7.26 5.50
C GLN A 52 1.88 -7.24 7.01
N VAL A 53 1.22 -8.22 7.60
CA VAL A 53 1.15 -8.36 9.06
C VAL A 53 1.92 -9.60 9.44
N ALA A 54 2.86 -9.46 10.38
CA ALA A 54 3.65 -10.58 10.86
C ALA A 54 2.73 -11.65 11.45
N SER A 55 2.95 -12.90 11.08
CA SER A 55 2.18 -14.02 11.57
C SER A 55 3.10 -15.24 11.65
N GLU A 56 2.75 -16.19 12.50
CA GLU A 56 3.57 -17.37 12.69
C GLU A 56 3.57 -18.30 11.47
N ALA A 57 2.48 -18.29 10.71
CA ALA A 57 2.31 -19.23 9.61
C ALA A 57 2.71 -18.63 8.27
N SER A 58 2.37 -17.38 8.06
CA SER A 58 2.65 -16.67 6.82
C SER A 58 2.49 -15.19 7.08
N ASP A 59 3.09 -14.36 6.24
CA ASP A 59 2.97 -12.91 6.36
C ASP A 59 1.96 -12.45 5.32
N PRO A 60 0.65 -12.46 5.63
CA PRO A 60 -0.34 -12.11 4.63
C PRO A 60 -0.21 -10.66 4.19
N VAL A 61 -0.13 -10.47 2.87
CA VAL A 61 -0.01 -9.15 2.26
C VAL A 61 -1.42 -8.61 2.02
N PHE A 62 -1.74 -7.46 2.61
CA PHE A 62 -3.05 -6.84 2.44
C PHE A 62 -3.03 -5.64 1.51
N ALA A 63 -1.85 -5.13 1.17
CA ALA A 63 -1.70 -4.02 0.24
C ALA A 63 -0.31 -4.04 -0.38
N VAL A 64 -0.21 -3.50 -1.60
CA VAL A 64 1.08 -3.33 -2.29
C VAL A 64 1.08 -1.95 -2.92
N ALA A 65 2.16 -1.20 -2.74
CA ALA A 65 2.34 0.09 -3.39
C ALA A 65 3.48 -0.01 -4.40
N TRP A 66 3.18 0.22 -5.66
CA TRP A 66 4.19 0.22 -6.72
C TRP A 66 4.83 1.59 -6.81
N VAL A 67 6.16 1.61 -6.64
CA VAL A 67 6.99 2.83 -6.74
C VAL A 67 7.92 2.70 -7.95
N LYS A 68 7.34 2.27 -9.05
CA LYS A 68 8.07 1.92 -10.26
C LYS A 68 8.61 3.15 -10.97
N THR A 69 7.82 4.22 -11.00
CA THR A 69 8.24 5.50 -11.59
C THR A 69 7.90 6.64 -10.64
N SER A 70 8.56 7.78 -10.82
CA SER A 70 8.29 8.96 -10.01
C SER A 70 7.08 9.77 -10.46
N ARG A 71 6.33 9.24 -11.44
CA ARG A 71 5.14 9.93 -11.97
C ARG A 71 3.89 9.63 -11.16
N GLU A 72 3.82 8.44 -10.58
CA GLU A 72 2.64 8.02 -9.85
C GLU A 72 2.98 6.88 -8.91
N ILE A 73 2.16 6.76 -7.86
CA ILE A 73 2.18 5.61 -6.97
C ILE A 73 0.87 4.86 -7.21
N VAL A 74 0.96 3.56 -7.47
CA VAL A 74 -0.23 2.72 -7.62
C VAL A 74 -0.30 1.83 -6.40
N VAL A 75 -1.42 1.86 -5.68
CA VAL A 75 -1.61 1.01 -4.51
C VAL A 75 -2.76 0.05 -4.76
N GLY A 76 -2.52 -1.23 -4.51
CA GLY A 76 -3.54 -2.27 -4.59
C GLY A 76 -3.93 -2.72 -3.21
N LEU A 77 -5.22 -2.99 -3.00
CA LEU A 77 -5.78 -3.40 -1.72
C LEU A 77 -6.51 -4.73 -1.85
N ALA A 78 -6.37 -5.58 -0.82
CA ALA A 78 -7.03 -6.89 -0.78
C ALA A 78 -8.43 -6.76 -0.19
N LEU A 79 -9.37 -6.21 -0.96
CA LEU A 79 -10.73 -6.00 -0.53
C LEU A 79 -11.62 -7.16 -0.96
N PRO A 80 -12.70 -7.47 -0.19
CA PRO A 80 -13.70 -8.43 -0.66
C PRO A 80 -14.32 -7.94 -1.97
N GLY A 81 -14.57 -8.83 -2.92
CA GLY A 81 -15.07 -8.45 -4.24
C GLY A 81 -16.33 -7.59 -4.19
N GLU A 82 -17.23 -7.89 -3.25
CA GLU A 82 -18.48 -7.15 -3.08
C GLU A 82 -18.28 -5.80 -2.38
N ARG A 83 -17.09 -5.51 -1.89
CA ARG A 83 -16.80 -4.27 -1.17
C ARG A 83 -15.74 -3.42 -1.84
N VAL A 84 -15.46 -3.66 -3.12
CA VAL A 84 -14.53 -2.82 -3.87
C VAL A 84 -15.27 -1.57 -4.30
N PRO A 85 -14.86 -0.38 -3.82
CA PRO A 85 -15.53 0.87 -4.21
C PRO A 85 -15.40 1.15 -5.71
N ASP A 86 -16.42 1.78 -6.29
CA ASP A 86 -16.40 2.14 -7.70
C ASP A 86 -15.28 3.12 -8.04
N THR A 87 -14.80 3.87 -7.04
CA THR A 87 -13.70 4.82 -7.23
C THR A 87 -12.35 4.15 -7.40
N LEU A 88 -12.24 2.87 -7.06
CA LEU A 88 -11.02 2.11 -7.26
C LEU A 88 -11.05 1.41 -8.62
N LYS A 89 -9.87 1.25 -9.20
CA LYS A 89 -9.74 0.58 -10.49
C LYS A 89 -9.64 -0.94 -10.29
N PRO A 90 -10.06 -1.73 -11.29
CA PRO A 90 -9.80 -3.17 -11.26
C PRO A 90 -8.29 -3.43 -11.37
N PRO A 91 -7.84 -4.68 -11.14
CA PRO A 91 -6.42 -4.99 -11.27
C PRO A 91 -5.83 -4.54 -12.59
N LEU A 92 -4.69 -3.85 -12.51
CA LEU A 92 -4.05 -3.25 -13.68
C LEU A 92 -3.00 -4.19 -14.25
N ALA A 93 -2.96 -4.32 -15.58
CA ALA A 93 -1.99 -5.16 -16.26
C ALA A 93 -0.56 -4.69 -15.93
N GLY A 94 0.32 -5.66 -15.65
CA GLY A 94 1.69 -5.36 -15.27
C GLY A 94 1.90 -5.02 -13.80
N LEU A 95 0.80 -4.84 -13.04
CA LEU A 95 0.86 -4.50 -11.63
C LEU A 95 0.00 -5.48 -10.83
N LEU A 96 0.08 -6.75 -11.17
CA LEU A 96 -0.73 -7.77 -10.53
C LEU A 96 -0.01 -8.37 -9.32
N TYR A 97 -0.79 -8.59 -8.28
CA TYR A 97 -0.33 -9.30 -7.10
C TYR A 97 -1.49 -10.14 -6.58
N PRO A 98 -1.26 -11.41 -6.23
CA PRO A 98 -2.35 -12.28 -5.82
C PRO A 98 -3.15 -11.71 -4.64
N GLY A 99 -4.46 -11.71 -4.78
CA GLY A 99 -5.36 -11.25 -3.71
C GLY A 99 -5.76 -9.80 -3.77
N LEU A 100 -5.08 -8.97 -4.55
CA LEU A 100 -5.45 -7.55 -4.67
C LEU A 100 -6.61 -7.38 -5.63
N THR A 101 -7.62 -6.60 -5.24
CA THR A 101 -8.87 -6.45 -5.98
C THR A 101 -9.21 -5.01 -6.34
N GLY A 102 -8.73 -4.03 -5.58
CA GLY A 102 -9.00 -2.62 -5.86
C GLY A 102 -7.72 -1.82 -5.93
N TYR A 103 -7.56 -0.99 -6.95
CA TYR A 103 -6.34 -0.23 -7.18
C TYR A 103 -6.62 1.27 -7.16
N LEU A 104 -5.71 2.01 -6.52
CA LEU A 104 -5.75 3.47 -6.45
C LEU A 104 -4.48 4.02 -7.09
N VAL A 105 -4.64 4.99 -7.99
CA VAL A 105 -3.49 5.67 -8.63
C VAL A 105 -3.38 7.07 -8.05
N LEU A 106 -2.21 7.39 -7.50
CA LEU A 106 -1.93 8.70 -6.89
C LEU A 106 -0.81 9.38 -7.67
N ARG A 107 -1.10 10.56 -8.20
CA ARG A 107 -0.14 11.40 -8.92
C ARG A 107 0.21 12.63 -8.09
N ALA A 108 1.22 13.36 -8.53
CA ALA A 108 1.62 14.60 -7.86
C ALA A 108 0.41 15.54 -7.76
N GLY A 109 0.16 16.04 -6.55
CA GLY A 109 -0.97 16.91 -6.28
C GLY A 109 -2.26 16.19 -5.89
N ASP A 110 -2.32 14.86 -6.07
CA ASP A 110 -3.50 14.10 -5.67
C ASP A 110 -3.55 13.95 -4.16
N GLN A 111 -4.75 14.01 -3.61
CA GLN A 111 -4.96 13.77 -2.19
C GLN A 111 -5.34 12.32 -1.98
N ILE A 112 -4.90 11.76 -0.85
CA ILE A 112 -5.33 10.43 -0.44
C ILE A 112 -6.81 10.55 -0.03
N PRO A 113 -7.70 9.70 -0.60
CA PRO A 113 -9.12 9.76 -0.26
C PRO A 113 -9.36 9.63 1.24
N ALA A 114 -10.37 10.34 1.75
CA ALA A 114 -10.72 10.30 3.16
C ALA A 114 -11.06 8.88 3.63
N GLU A 115 -11.60 8.05 2.73
CA GLU A 115 -12.01 6.68 3.04
C GLU A 115 -10.84 5.70 3.03
N PHE A 116 -9.63 6.14 2.66
CA PHE A 116 -8.50 5.23 2.50
C PHE A 116 -8.19 4.45 3.79
N GLY A 117 -8.30 5.11 4.94
CA GLY A 117 -8.08 4.43 6.22
C GLY A 117 -9.05 3.26 6.44
N ASP A 118 -10.32 3.45 6.06
CA ASP A 118 -11.32 2.39 6.16
C ASP A 118 -11.03 1.25 5.19
N TRP A 119 -10.60 1.59 3.98
CA TRP A 119 -10.21 0.58 2.99
C TRP A 119 -9.02 -0.24 3.48
N ALA A 120 -8.03 0.44 4.08
CA ALA A 120 -6.86 -0.25 4.63
C ALA A 120 -7.25 -1.24 5.72
N ARG A 121 -8.12 -0.83 6.64
CA ARG A 121 -8.60 -1.72 7.70
C ARG A 121 -9.38 -2.89 7.13
N THR A 122 -10.23 -2.66 6.14
CA THR A 122 -10.99 -3.72 5.49
C THR A 122 -10.06 -4.71 4.80
N ALA A 123 -9.03 -4.22 4.11
CA ALA A 123 -8.05 -5.08 3.45
C ALA A 123 -7.32 -5.96 4.48
N HIS A 124 -6.90 -5.36 5.58
CA HIS A 124 -6.24 -6.08 6.66
C HIS A 124 -7.13 -7.20 7.22
N GLN A 125 -8.40 -6.87 7.51
CA GLN A 125 -9.35 -7.85 8.03
C GLN A 125 -9.61 -8.97 7.03
N THR A 126 -9.64 -8.64 5.74
CA THR A 126 -9.88 -9.62 4.68
C THR A 126 -8.79 -10.69 4.66
N VAL A 127 -7.52 -10.28 4.73
CA VAL A 127 -6.44 -11.27 4.69
C VAL A 127 -6.32 -12.04 6.01
N GLN A 128 -6.66 -11.43 7.14
CA GLN A 128 -6.71 -12.15 8.40
C GLN A 128 -7.78 -13.23 8.41
N GLY A 129 -8.91 -12.97 7.79
CA GLY A 129 -10.00 -13.94 7.72
C GLY A 129 -9.74 -15.11 6.77
N ARG A 130 -8.64 -15.06 6.01
CA ARG A 130 -8.27 -16.13 5.09
C ARG A 130 -7.47 -17.26 5.74
N ASP A 131 -7.09 -17.11 6.96
CA ASP A 131 -6.31 -18.13 7.67
C ASP A 131 -7.15 -19.37 8.01
#